data_f2f18aa854fb0bb319d931161ab3993a
#
_entry.id   f2f18aa854fb0bb319d931161ab3993a
#
_cell.length_a   1.000
_cell.length_b   1.000
_cell.length_c   1.000
_cell.angle_alpha   90.00
_cell.angle_beta   90.00
_cell.angle_gamma   90.00
#
_symmetry.space_group_name_H-M   'P 1'
#
loop_
_entity.id
_entity.type
_entity.pdbx_description
1 polymer ?
#
loop_
_entity_poly.entity_id
_entity_poly.type
_entity_poly.pdbx_seq_one_letter_code
_entity_poly.pdbx_strand_id
1 'polypeptide(L)'
;METYPYAREAVREAVFNAMIHNCYIPGTPIQIRIDEDEMMISNTCVLPEGWDLDSFMTKHSSKPYNPNVAKVFYLAGYIEHWGRGIENIFDACKKLGAEPPVYELIGYTLQVHLKALKSALIDEQKLADVGKDVGKDVGLANKIIGLILNNPKITIPEIAKKIEVTSRTIEREIKKLRESGYLVRVGGRTFGHWEVKD
;
A
#
# COMPACT_ATOMS: atom_id res chain seq x y z
N MET A 1 0.88 8.51 17.71
CA MET A 1 0.78 7.04 17.57
C MET A 1 0.21 6.79 16.18
N GLU A 2 0.92 6.13 15.31
CA GLU A 2 0.41 5.81 13.97
C GLU A 2 -0.76 4.84 14.08
N THR A 3 -1.90 5.19 13.53
CA THR A 3 -3.08 4.32 13.50
C THR A 3 -3.14 3.69 12.12
N TYR A 4 -3.09 2.37 12.07
CA TYR A 4 -3.25 1.65 10.80
C TYR A 4 -4.69 1.72 10.32
N PRO A 5 -4.93 1.98 9.03
CA PRO A 5 -6.29 2.06 8.50
C PRO A 5 -7.03 0.72 8.52
N TYR A 6 -6.30 -0.39 8.48
CA TYR A 6 -6.84 -1.74 8.49
C TYR A 6 -6.31 -2.54 9.69
N ALA A 7 -7.11 -3.45 10.23
CA ALA A 7 -6.68 -4.37 11.28
C ALA A 7 -5.59 -5.31 10.71
N ARG A 8 -4.36 -5.18 11.23
CA ARG A 8 -3.21 -5.97 10.75
C ARG A 8 -3.45 -7.47 10.79
N GLU A 9 -4.08 -7.94 11.86
CA GLU A 9 -4.43 -9.33 12.07
C GLU A 9 -5.46 -9.80 11.03
N ALA A 10 -6.45 -8.97 10.69
CA ALA A 10 -7.44 -9.26 9.66
C ALA A 10 -6.80 -9.36 8.27
N VAL A 11 -5.95 -8.40 7.91
CA VAL A 11 -5.22 -8.42 6.63
C VAL A 11 -4.33 -9.65 6.53
N ARG A 12 -3.55 -9.94 7.59
CA ARG A 12 -2.67 -11.12 7.64
C ARG A 12 -3.46 -12.41 7.44
N GLU A 13 -4.54 -12.58 8.19
CA GLU A 13 -5.37 -13.79 8.13
C GLU A 13 -6.04 -13.93 6.75
N ALA A 14 -6.57 -12.83 6.18
CA ALA A 14 -7.16 -12.85 4.85
C ALA A 14 -6.16 -13.23 3.75
N VAL A 15 -4.92 -12.72 3.83
CA VAL A 15 -3.85 -13.10 2.88
C VAL A 15 -3.47 -14.58 3.03
N PHE A 16 -3.30 -15.08 4.25
CA PHE A 16 -2.99 -16.49 4.46
C PHE A 16 -4.13 -17.40 3.99
N ASN A 17 -5.38 -17.05 4.28
CA ASN A 17 -6.53 -17.78 3.77
C ASN A 17 -6.58 -17.78 2.24
N ALA A 18 -6.32 -16.64 1.61
CA ALA A 18 -6.22 -16.57 0.16
C ALA A 18 -5.14 -17.52 -0.39
N MET A 19 -3.96 -17.57 0.23
CA MET A 19 -2.86 -18.45 -0.19
C MET A 19 -3.18 -19.96 0.02
N ILE A 20 -3.81 -20.31 1.13
CA ILE A 20 -4.13 -21.70 1.50
C ILE A 20 -5.28 -22.24 0.65
N HIS A 21 -6.23 -21.39 0.32
CA HIS A 21 -7.46 -21.79 -0.38
C HIS A 21 -7.48 -21.41 -1.88
N ASN A 22 -6.43 -20.77 -2.41
CA ASN A 22 -6.36 -20.46 -3.83
C ASN A 22 -6.28 -21.73 -4.68
N CYS A 23 -7.10 -21.81 -5.71
CA CYS A 23 -6.94 -22.81 -6.77
C CYS A 23 -5.92 -22.28 -7.79
N TYR A 24 -4.69 -22.81 -7.74
CA TYR A 24 -3.60 -22.36 -8.63
C TYR A 24 -3.67 -22.95 -10.05
N ILE A 25 -4.57 -23.90 -10.32
CA ILE A 25 -4.68 -24.57 -11.64
C ILE A 25 -4.98 -23.61 -12.78
N PRO A 26 -5.93 -22.65 -12.66
CA PRO A 26 -6.20 -21.71 -13.74
C PRO A 26 -5.10 -20.67 -13.98
N GLY A 27 -4.08 -20.61 -13.13
CA GLY A 27 -3.02 -19.60 -13.23
C GLY A 27 -3.46 -18.18 -12.83
N THR A 28 -4.65 -18.02 -12.24
CA THR A 28 -5.12 -16.72 -11.74
C THR A 28 -4.39 -16.37 -10.46
N PRO A 29 -3.71 -15.23 -10.40
CA PRO A 29 -3.01 -14.81 -9.19
C PRO A 29 -3.99 -14.36 -8.11
N ILE A 30 -3.55 -14.43 -6.84
CA ILE A 30 -4.20 -13.70 -5.75
C ILE A 30 -4.08 -12.21 -6.05
N GLN A 31 -5.17 -11.48 -5.91
CA GLN A 31 -5.19 -10.04 -6.15
C GLN A 31 -5.45 -9.28 -4.86
N ILE A 32 -4.71 -8.21 -4.66
CA ILE A 32 -4.93 -7.27 -3.56
C ILE A 32 -5.11 -5.89 -4.19
N ARG A 33 -6.28 -5.29 -3.98
CA ARG A 33 -6.57 -3.93 -4.41
C ARG A 33 -6.77 -3.07 -3.18
N ILE A 34 -6.16 -1.90 -3.18
CA ILE A 34 -6.27 -0.92 -2.12
C ILE A 34 -6.80 0.36 -2.76
N ASP A 35 -8.00 0.75 -2.36
CA ASP A 35 -8.65 1.99 -2.73
C ASP A 35 -8.58 2.98 -1.54
N GLU A 36 -9.20 4.14 -1.65
CA GLU A 36 -9.13 5.18 -0.62
C GLU A 36 -9.66 4.72 0.76
N ASP A 37 -10.75 3.96 0.77
CA ASP A 37 -11.44 3.54 2.00
C ASP A 37 -11.63 2.02 2.13
N GLU A 38 -11.05 1.25 1.21
CA GLU A 38 -11.26 -0.20 1.15
C GLU A 38 -10.03 -0.94 0.67
N MET A 39 -9.79 -2.10 1.27
CA MET A 39 -8.86 -3.11 0.76
C MET A 39 -9.64 -4.36 0.36
N MET A 40 -9.49 -4.82 -0.88
CA MET A 40 -10.05 -6.06 -1.38
C MET A 40 -8.93 -7.09 -1.58
N ILE A 41 -9.11 -8.28 -1.04
CA ILE A 41 -8.24 -9.43 -1.26
C ILE A 41 -9.07 -10.52 -1.93
N SER A 42 -8.61 -11.02 -3.08
CA SER A 42 -9.34 -12.04 -3.84
C SER A 42 -8.47 -13.20 -4.27
N ASN A 43 -9.08 -14.36 -4.32
CA ASN A 43 -8.47 -15.60 -4.80
C ASN A 43 -9.48 -16.47 -5.53
N THR A 44 -8.99 -17.38 -6.38
CA THR A 44 -9.83 -18.40 -6.99
C THR A 44 -10.15 -19.46 -5.93
N CYS A 45 -11.43 -19.61 -5.62
CA CYS A 45 -11.93 -20.53 -4.60
C CYS A 45 -12.97 -21.48 -5.20
N VAL A 46 -12.77 -22.76 -4.97
CA VAL A 46 -13.77 -23.79 -5.31
C VAL A 46 -14.38 -24.26 -3.99
N LEU A 47 -15.63 -23.87 -3.77
CA LEU A 47 -16.36 -24.34 -2.60
C LEU A 47 -16.68 -25.83 -2.72
N PRO A 48 -16.79 -26.55 -1.59
CA PRO A 48 -17.27 -27.92 -1.60
C PRO A 48 -18.66 -28.02 -2.25
N GLU A 49 -18.96 -29.20 -2.82
CA GLU A 49 -20.25 -29.45 -3.46
C GLU A 49 -21.40 -29.19 -2.46
N GLY A 50 -22.41 -28.44 -2.91
CA GLY A 50 -23.56 -28.03 -2.12
C GLY A 50 -23.34 -26.88 -1.15
N TRP A 51 -22.14 -26.25 -1.17
CA TRP A 51 -21.87 -25.06 -0.38
C TRP A 51 -22.11 -23.80 -1.20
N ASP A 52 -22.71 -22.83 -0.55
CA ASP A 52 -22.81 -21.44 -0.97
C ASP A 52 -22.00 -20.52 -0.02
N LEU A 53 -22.09 -19.24 -0.22
CA LEU A 53 -21.39 -18.26 0.61
C LEU A 53 -21.88 -18.30 2.07
N ASP A 54 -23.18 -18.51 2.30
CA ASP A 54 -23.75 -18.59 3.63
C ASP A 54 -23.22 -19.80 4.39
N SER A 55 -23.14 -20.95 3.73
CA SER A 55 -22.53 -22.17 4.26
C SER A 55 -21.06 -21.96 4.60
N PHE A 56 -20.33 -21.26 3.71
CA PHE A 56 -18.91 -20.91 3.90
C PHE A 56 -18.71 -19.98 5.13
N MET A 57 -19.64 -19.06 5.38
CA MET A 57 -19.58 -18.13 6.51
C MET A 57 -19.95 -18.77 7.85
N THR A 58 -20.58 -19.96 7.85
CA THR A 58 -20.91 -20.68 9.08
C THR A 58 -19.68 -21.42 9.61
N LYS A 59 -19.71 -21.81 10.88
CA LYS A 59 -18.64 -22.58 11.52
C LYS A 59 -18.49 -23.95 10.85
N HIS A 60 -17.35 -24.20 10.26
CA HIS A 60 -17.01 -25.46 9.59
C HIS A 60 -15.57 -25.88 9.83
N SER A 61 -15.26 -27.15 9.58
CA SER A 61 -13.86 -27.61 9.57
C SER A 61 -13.17 -27.06 8.33
N SER A 62 -12.02 -26.42 8.52
CA SER A 62 -11.19 -25.97 7.41
C SER A 62 -10.74 -27.17 6.56
N LYS A 63 -11.00 -27.09 5.26
CA LYS A 63 -10.48 -28.03 4.26
C LYS A 63 -9.60 -27.24 3.30
N PRO A 64 -8.31 -27.06 3.61
CA PRO A 64 -7.42 -26.28 2.78
C PRO A 64 -7.27 -26.89 1.39
N TYR A 65 -7.39 -26.06 0.35
CA TYR A 65 -7.13 -26.51 -1.02
C TYR A 65 -5.65 -26.85 -1.21
N ASN A 66 -4.76 -26.15 -0.48
CA ASN A 66 -3.32 -26.38 -0.48
C ASN A 66 -2.85 -26.88 0.92
N PRO A 67 -3.03 -28.15 1.27
CA PRO A 67 -2.75 -28.66 2.62
C PRO A 67 -1.27 -28.57 3.00
N ASN A 68 -0.36 -28.68 2.03
CA ASN A 68 1.08 -28.54 2.30
C ASN A 68 1.45 -27.09 2.66
N VAL A 69 0.85 -26.10 2.00
CA VAL A 69 1.02 -24.67 2.34
C VAL A 69 0.47 -24.41 3.74
N ALA A 70 -0.73 -24.90 4.02
CA ALA A 70 -1.34 -24.78 5.34
C ALA A 70 -0.45 -25.39 6.44
N LYS A 71 0.12 -26.57 6.20
CA LYS A 71 1.03 -27.24 7.13
C LYS A 71 2.28 -26.40 7.41
N VAL A 72 2.90 -25.82 6.37
CA VAL A 72 4.09 -24.96 6.55
C VAL A 72 3.75 -23.71 7.36
N PHE A 73 2.63 -23.06 7.06
CA PHE A 73 2.21 -21.85 7.81
C PHE A 73 1.88 -22.17 9.26
N TYR A 74 1.27 -23.33 9.52
CA TYR A 74 1.04 -23.79 10.89
C TYR A 74 2.34 -24.04 11.65
N LEU A 75 3.28 -24.79 11.07
CA LEU A 75 4.57 -25.09 11.69
C LEU A 75 5.40 -23.82 11.93
N ALA A 76 5.25 -22.80 11.06
CA ALA A 76 5.88 -21.50 11.21
C ALA A 76 5.17 -20.58 12.22
N GLY A 77 4.04 -20.99 12.79
CA GLY A 77 3.26 -20.19 13.75
C GLY A 77 2.49 -19.03 13.12
N TYR A 78 2.28 -19.06 11.81
CA TYR A 78 1.56 -18.00 11.10
C TYR A 78 0.05 -18.15 11.18
N ILE A 79 -0.45 -19.38 11.27
CA ILE A 79 -1.87 -19.70 11.41
C ILE A 79 -2.09 -20.63 12.61
N GLU A 80 -3.28 -20.50 13.19
CA GLU A 80 -3.72 -21.39 14.27
C GLU A 80 -4.45 -22.62 13.69
N HIS A 81 -4.59 -23.65 14.50
CA HIS A 81 -5.39 -24.81 14.12
C HIS A 81 -6.88 -24.47 14.12
N TRP A 82 -7.58 -24.91 13.04
CA TRP A 82 -9.01 -25.19 13.00
C TRP A 82 -10.01 -24.05 12.79
N GLY A 83 -10.28 -23.72 11.51
CA GLY A 83 -11.60 -23.21 11.06
C GLY A 83 -12.09 -21.88 11.65
N ARG A 84 -11.21 -21.12 12.32
CA ARG A 84 -11.57 -19.84 12.95
C ARG A 84 -11.08 -18.61 12.17
N GLY A 85 -10.51 -18.83 10.99
CA GLY A 85 -9.89 -17.73 10.22
C GLY A 85 -10.88 -16.60 9.91
N ILE A 86 -12.10 -16.94 9.49
CA ILE A 86 -13.15 -15.96 9.23
C ILE A 86 -13.55 -15.23 10.51
N GLU A 87 -13.81 -15.94 11.62
CA GLU A 87 -14.12 -15.34 12.91
C GLU A 87 -13.00 -14.38 13.36
N ASN A 88 -11.73 -14.77 13.22
CA ASN A 88 -10.58 -13.96 13.59
C ASN A 88 -10.52 -12.64 12.78
N ILE A 89 -10.89 -12.65 11.50
CA ILE A 89 -10.97 -11.45 10.67
C ILE A 89 -12.05 -10.51 11.20
N PHE A 90 -13.26 -11.02 11.50
CA PHE A 90 -14.36 -10.24 12.08
C PHE A 90 -13.96 -9.64 13.43
N ASP A 91 -13.39 -10.44 14.32
CA ASP A 91 -12.97 -10.01 15.64
C ASP A 91 -11.87 -8.94 15.58
N ALA A 92 -10.93 -9.07 14.67
CA ALA A 92 -9.86 -8.10 14.47
C ALA A 92 -10.40 -6.76 13.95
N CYS A 93 -11.33 -6.76 12.98
CA CYS A 93 -12.00 -5.55 12.51
C CYS A 93 -12.81 -4.89 13.64
N LYS A 94 -13.58 -5.68 14.39
CA LYS A 94 -14.36 -5.19 15.53
C LYS A 94 -13.47 -4.58 16.62
N LYS A 95 -12.34 -5.23 16.93
CA LYS A 95 -11.36 -4.74 17.92
C LYS A 95 -10.73 -3.42 17.51
N LEU A 96 -10.49 -3.23 16.21
CA LEU A 96 -10.00 -1.96 15.67
C LEU A 96 -11.10 -0.86 15.69
N GLY A 97 -12.39 -1.24 15.74
CA GLY A 97 -13.53 -0.32 15.58
C GLY A 97 -13.84 -0.03 14.10
N ALA A 98 -13.34 -0.85 13.18
CA ALA A 98 -13.67 -0.80 11.77
C ALA A 98 -15.00 -1.52 11.47
N GLU A 99 -15.57 -1.25 10.31
CA GLU A 99 -16.76 -1.96 9.83
C GLU A 99 -16.45 -3.48 9.65
N PRO A 100 -17.48 -4.35 9.81
CA PRO A 100 -17.28 -5.77 9.59
C PRO A 100 -16.82 -6.05 8.14
N PRO A 101 -15.98 -7.08 7.92
CA PRO A 101 -15.59 -7.48 6.59
C PRO A 101 -16.79 -7.98 5.78
N VAL A 102 -16.76 -7.73 4.47
CA VAL A 102 -17.77 -8.25 3.54
C VAL A 102 -17.11 -9.31 2.66
N TYR A 103 -17.80 -10.44 2.50
CA TYR A 103 -17.37 -11.52 1.62
C TYR A 103 -18.28 -11.59 0.41
N GLU A 104 -17.70 -11.76 -0.77
CA GLU A 104 -18.41 -11.94 -2.02
C GLU A 104 -17.84 -13.12 -2.80
N LEU A 105 -18.73 -13.89 -3.44
CA LEU A 105 -18.36 -14.96 -4.33
C LEU A 105 -18.90 -14.65 -5.74
N ILE A 106 -17.99 -14.34 -6.65
CA ILE A 106 -18.32 -14.04 -8.04
C ILE A 106 -17.76 -15.17 -8.93
N GLY A 107 -18.63 -16.08 -9.35
CA GLY A 107 -18.23 -17.31 -10.02
C GLY A 107 -17.32 -18.16 -9.10
N TYR A 108 -16.07 -18.29 -9.48
CA TYR A 108 -15.06 -19.01 -8.68
C TYR A 108 -14.08 -18.05 -7.96
N THR A 109 -14.40 -16.78 -7.88
CA THR A 109 -13.54 -15.80 -7.20
C THR A 109 -14.17 -15.39 -5.88
N LEU A 110 -13.53 -15.76 -4.78
CA LEU A 110 -13.87 -15.29 -3.44
C LEU A 110 -13.15 -13.98 -3.20
N GLN A 111 -13.88 -12.99 -2.74
CA GLN A 111 -13.36 -11.66 -2.37
C GLN A 111 -13.68 -11.38 -0.92
N VAL A 112 -12.72 -10.82 -0.20
CA VAL A 112 -12.94 -10.23 1.12
C VAL A 112 -12.63 -8.75 1.06
N HIS A 113 -13.58 -7.95 1.49
CA HIS A 113 -13.52 -6.49 1.53
C HIS A 113 -13.34 -6.04 2.97
N LEU A 114 -12.28 -5.30 3.22
CA LEU A 114 -11.96 -4.71 4.52
C LEU A 114 -12.11 -3.20 4.40
N LYS A 115 -13.02 -2.60 5.17
CA LYS A 115 -13.16 -1.15 5.22
C LYS A 115 -12.09 -0.51 6.09
N ALA A 116 -11.55 0.59 5.62
CA ALA A 116 -10.60 1.37 6.39
C ALA A 116 -11.26 2.02 7.60
N LEU A 117 -10.53 2.12 8.71
CA LEU A 117 -10.98 2.85 9.88
C LEU A 117 -11.13 4.34 9.53
N LYS A 118 -12.34 4.87 9.62
CA LYS A 118 -12.66 6.26 9.23
C LYS A 118 -11.78 7.32 9.92
N SER A 119 -11.39 7.07 11.16
CA SER A 119 -10.49 7.97 11.90
C SER A 119 -9.02 7.88 11.44
N ALA A 120 -8.65 6.85 10.68
CA ALA A 120 -7.32 6.70 10.11
C ALA A 120 -7.27 7.16 8.64
N LEU A 121 -8.43 7.33 7.99
CA LEU A 121 -8.52 8.04 6.73
C LEU A 121 -8.15 9.49 7.02
N ILE A 122 -7.07 9.93 6.43
CA ILE A 122 -6.57 11.29 6.62
C ILE A 122 -7.66 12.23 6.10
N ASP A 123 -8.11 13.14 6.97
CA ASP A 123 -9.04 14.19 6.63
C ASP A 123 -8.58 14.87 5.33
N GLU A 124 -9.40 14.90 4.28
CA GLU A 124 -9.04 15.50 2.98
C GLU A 124 -8.56 16.95 3.15
N GLN A 125 -9.05 17.65 4.20
CA GLN A 125 -8.56 18.97 4.58
C GLN A 125 -7.12 18.95 5.12
N LYS A 126 -6.70 17.88 5.81
CA LYS A 126 -5.30 17.68 6.23
C LYS A 126 -4.42 17.20 5.08
N LEU A 127 -4.96 16.40 4.15
CA LEU A 127 -4.28 16.04 2.89
C LEU A 127 -4.14 17.26 1.97
N ALA A 128 -5.14 18.12 1.90
CA ALA A 128 -5.03 19.37 1.15
C ALA A 128 -3.93 20.30 1.72
N ASP A 129 -3.66 20.23 3.02
CA ASP A 129 -2.55 20.97 3.63
C ASP A 129 -1.21 20.19 3.60
N VAL A 130 -1.20 18.86 3.79
CA VAL A 130 0.00 18.02 3.66
C VAL A 130 0.31 17.73 2.19
N GLY A 131 -0.68 17.53 1.35
CA GLY A 131 -0.52 17.35 -0.10
C GLY A 131 -0.11 18.63 -0.83
N LYS A 132 -0.40 19.81 -0.25
CA LYS A 132 0.19 21.06 -0.71
C LYS A 132 1.69 21.15 -0.44
N ASP A 133 2.18 20.49 0.59
CA ASP A 133 3.61 20.47 0.90
C ASP A 133 4.35 19.26 0.32
N VAL A 134 3.81 18.04 0.40
CA VAL A 134 4.50 16.81 -0.05
C VAL A 134 4.36 16.60 -1.57
N GLY A 135 3.19 16.83 -2.15
CA GLY A 135 3.00 16.74 -3.60
C GLY A 135 3.69 17.89 -4.36
N LYS A 136 3.81 19.07 -3.74
CA LYS A 136 4.60 20.19 -4.27
C LYS A 136 6.11 19.92 -4.17
N ASP A 137 6.57 19.31 -3.10
CA ASP A 137 7.99 19.03 -2.89
C ASP A 137 8.50 17.93 -3.84
N VAL A 138 7.78 16.82 -4.04
CA VAL A 138 8.16 15.77 -5.01
C VAL A 138 8.03 16.28 -6.45
N GLY A 139 6.98 17.01 -6.77
CA GLY A 139 6.81 17.63 -8.09
C GLY A 139 7.83 18.73 -8.35
N LEU A 140 8.23 19.48 -7.32
CA LEU A 140 9.22 20.53 -7.41
C LEU A 140 10.64 19.95 -7.56
N ALA A 141 10.98 18.93 -6.77
CA ALA A 141 12.25 18.22 -6.87
C ALA A 141 12.46 17.66 -8.28
N ASN A 142 11.47 16.97 -8.85
CA ASN A 142 11.53 16.40 -10.19
C ASN A 142 11.68 17.50 -11.27
N LYS A 143 11.00 18.62 -11.13
CA LYS A 143 11.15 19.77 -12.04
C LYS A 143 12.56 20.38 -11.97
N ILE A 144 13.12 20.51 -10.77
CA ILE A 144 14.49 21.00 -10.55
C ILE A 144 15.49 20.05 -11.19
N ILE A 145 15.38 18.75 -10.91
CA ILE A 145 16.26 17.71 -11.50
C ILE A 145 16.16 17.73 -13.02
N GLY A 146 14.97 17.78 -13.61
CA GLY A 146 14.78 17.86 -15.05
C GLY A 146 15.43 19.08 -15.69
N LEU A 147 15.36 20.25 -15.05
CA LEU A 147 16.03 21.45 -15.53
C LEU A 147 17.57 21.36 -15.43
N ILE A 148 18.07 20.72 -14.38
CA ILE A 148 19.50 20.50 -14.17
C ILE A 148 20.05 19.48 -15.18
N LEU A 149 19.32 18.41 -15.45
CA LEU A 149 19.73 17.42 -16.49
C LEU A 149 19.82 18.04 -17.87
N ASN A 150 18.88 18.94 -18.21
CA ASN A 150 18.89 19.68 -19.48
C ASN A 150 19.97 20.76 -19.53
N ASN A 151 20.33 21.38 -18.41
CA ASN A 151 21.39 22.37 -18.31
C ASN A 151 22.10 22.29 -16.95
N PRO A 152 23.19 21.52 -16.83
CA PRO A 152 23.93 21.36 -15.58
C PRO A 152 24.52 22.66 -14.99
N LYS A 153 24.64 23.73 -15.79
CA LYS A 153 25.15 25.04 -15.36
C LYS A 153 24.05 26.00 -14.94
N ILE A 154 22.78 25.56 -14.96
CA ILE A 154 21.64 26.41 -14.61
C ILE A 154 21.78 26.98 -13.18
N THR A 155 21.46 28.25 -13.00
CA THR A 155 21.53 28.93 -11.72
C THR A 155 20.22 28.85 -10.95
N ILE A 156 20.29 29.02 -9.62
CA ILE A 156 19.09 29.02 -8.76
C ILE A 156 18.06 30.06 -9.18
N PRO A 157 18.44 31.33 -9.52
CA PRO A 157 17.48 32.29 -10.02
C PRO A 157 16.80 31.89 -11.34
N GLU A 158 17.53 31.25 -12.24
CA GLU A 158 16.98 30.76 -13.51
C GLU A 158 15.99 29.61 -13.30
N ILE A 159 16.31 28.67 -12.38
CA ILE A 159 15.38 27.61 -11.97
C ILE A 159 14.11 28.24 -11.37
N ALA A 160 14.28 29.17 -10.44
CA ALA A 160 13.18 29.86 -9.77
C ALA A 160 12.24 30.56 -10.77
N LYS A 161 12.82 31.24 -11.79
CA LYS A 161 12.06 31.88 -12.85
C LYS A 161 11.31 30.90 -13.73
N LYS A 162 11.94 29.75 -14.09
CA LYS A 162 11.32 28.74 -14.97
C LYS A 162 10.20 27.95 -14.29
N ILE A 163 10.28 27.77 -12.99
CA ILE A 163 9.28 27.02 -12.20
C ILE A 163 8.24 27.97 -11.58
N GLU A 164 8.42 29.30 -11.69
CA GLU A 164 7.55 30.33 -11.12
C GLU A 164 7.43 30.29 -9.59
N VAL A 165 8.56 30.06 -8.91
CA VAL A 165 8.68 30.07 -7.44
C VAL A 165 9.82 30.97 -6.98
N THR A 166 9.89 31.22 -5.67
CA THR A 166 10.96 32.08 -5.12
C THR A 166 12.31 31.36 -5.09
N SER A 167 13.41 32.08 -5.25
CA SER A 167 14.78 31.52 -5.12
C SER A 167 14.97 30.79 -3.77
N ARG A 168 14.38 31.32 -2.69
CA ARG A 168 14.44 30.72 -1.36
C ARG A 168 13.80 29.33 -1.31
N THR A 169 12.71 29.11 -2.05
CA THR A 169 12.06 27.81 -2.18
C THR A 169 12.96 26.81 -2.92
N ILE A 170 13.61 27.26 -4.00
CA ILE A 170 14.56 26.44 -4.76
C ILE A 170 15.80 26.10 -3.92
N GLU A 171 16.36 27.07 -3.18
CA GLU A 171 17.51 26.83 -2.29
C GLU A 171 17.21 25.76 -1.24
N ARG A 172 16.02 25.83 -0.60
CA ARG A 172 15.59 24.84 0.38
C ARG A 172 15.49 23.44 -0.24
N GLU A 173 14.94 23.34 -1.43
CA GLU A 173 14.77 22.06 -2.12
C GLU A 173 16.10 21.48 -2.62
N ILE A 174 16.95 22.31 -3.20
CA ILE A 174 18.32 21.91 -3.58
C ILE A 174 19.11 21.45 -2.35
N LYS A 175 18.94 22.08 -1.19
CA LYS A 175 19.57 21.66 0.05
C LYS A 175 19.14 20.25 0.44
N LYS A 176 17.84 19.93 0.40
CA LYS A 176 17.32 18.58 0.66
C LYS A 176 17.89 17.55 -0.32
N LEU A 177 17.89 17.86 -1.62
CA LEU A 177 18.44 16.97 -2.66
C LEU A 177 19.95 16.71 -2.49
N ARG A 178 20.69 17.68 -1.95
CA ARG A 178 22.11 17.49 -1.60
C ARG A 178 22.30 16.67 -0.34
N GLU A 179 21.50 16.89 0.68
CA GLU A 179 21.53 16.13 1.95
C GLU A 179 21.15 14.66 1.74
N SER A 180 20.25 14.38 0.81
CA SER A 180 19.86 13.02 0.41
C SER A 180 20.84 12.36 -0.59
N GLY A 181 21.86 13.09 -1.04
CA GLY A 181 22.87 12.55 -1.96
C GLY A 181 22.49 12.52 -3.45
N TYR A 182 21.26 12.89 -3.81
CA TYR A 182 20.79 12.90 -5.21
C TYR A 182 21.38 14.03 -6.07
N LEU A 183 21.89 15.10 -5.45
CA LEU A 183 22.44 16.24 -6.18
C LEU A 183 23.77 16.68 -5.60
N VAL A 184 24.76 16.88 -6.45
CA VAL A 184 26.08 17.35 -6.05
C VAL A 184 26.46 18.60 -6.87
N ARG A 185 27.10 19.56 -6.23
CA ARG A 185 27.73 20.69 -6.93
C ARG A 185 29.19 20.40 -7.15
N VAL A 186 29.59 20.34 -8.40
CA VAL A 186 31.00 20.11 -8.80
C VAL A 186 31.60 21.43 -9.26
N GLY A 187 32.77 21.79 -8.73
CA GLY A 187 33.51 23.01 -9.05
C GLY A 187 33.18 24.22 -8.18
N GLY A 188 33.80 25.34 -8.49
CA GLY A 188 33.68 26.60 -7.73
C GLY A 188 32.38 27.37 -7.97
N ARG A 189 32.20 28.46 -7.19
CA ARG A 189 30.95 29.25 -7.19
C ARG A 189 30.61 29.87 -8.56
N THR A 190 31.62 30.16 -9.37
CA THR A 190 31.48 30.88 -10.66
C THR A 190 31.43 29.92 -11.85
N PHE A 191 32.15 28.77 -11.82
CA PHE A 191 32.28 27.83 -12.95
C PHE A 191 31.79 26.43 -12.62
N GLY A 192 31.14 26.25 -11.47
CA GLY A 192 30.63 24.95 -11.06
C GLY A 192 29.36 24.56 -11.81
N HIS A 193 29.13 23.25 -11.88
CA HIS A 193 27.90 22.67 -12.43
C HIS A 193 27.27 21.70 -11.45
N TRP A 194 26.04 21.32 -11.72
CA TRP A 194 25.29 20.34 -10.94
C TRP A 194 25.44 18.95 -11.56
N GLU A 195 25.62 17.96 -10.72
CA GLU A 195 25.55 16.53 -11.10
C GLU A 195 24.44 15.85 -10.32
N VAL A 196 23.58 15.14 -11.06
CA VAL A 196 22.55 14.26 -10.49
C VAL A 196 23.19 12.87 -10.32
N LYS A 197 23.08 12.29 -9.14
CA LYS A 197 23.55 10.94 -8.85
C LYS A 197 22.37 9.98 -8.77
N ASP A 198 22.56 8.80 -9.32
CA ASP A 198 21.63 7.68 -9.23
C ASP A 198 21.58 7.09 -7.81
#